data_a29721104d2685c74e8145aeceb58e62
#
_entry.id   a29721104d2685c74e8145aeceb58e62
#
_cell.length_a   1.000
_cell.length_b   1.000
_cell.length_c   1.000
_cell.angle_alpha   90.00
_cell.angle_beta   90.00
_cell.angle_gamma   90.00
#
_symmetry.space_group_name_H-M   'P 1'
#
loop_
_entity.id
_entity.type
_entity.pdbx_description
1 polymer ?
#
loop_
_entity_poly.entity_id
_entity_poly.type
_entity_poly.pdbx_seq_one_letter_code
_entity_poly.pdbx_strand_id
1 'polypeptide(L)'
;MVCKREAESVLLTGVYGSGKSSVGEEIAYLLEQRGEPYALLDLDYLSWAGTGSGDRAAEFGLMLQNLTAVAANYRLAGIKLFVLAYFARSPGEVQGVRNALELPLRVVRLTVPLPDIERRLANDVTSGRVDDLRGAAASIASADSAGTADVTIRNDRPIGVVARDVMTFLGLL
;
A
#
# COMPACT_ATOMS: atom_id res chain seq x y z
N MET A 1 -11.60 22.22 -21.33
CA MET A 1 -10.59 21.23 -21.80
C MET A 1 -10.23 20.39 -20.60
N VAL A 2 -10.79 19.19 -20.46
CA VAL A 2 -10.44 18.28 -19.37
C VAL A 2 -9.03 17.77 -19.68
N CYS A 3 -8.04 18.19 -18.90
CA CYS A 3 -6.70 17.64 -19.00
C CYS A 3 -6.79 16.12 -18.79
N LYS A 4 -6.50 15.35 -19.83
CA LYS A 4 -6.59 13.89 -19.79
C LYS A 4 -5.43 13.43 -18.93
N ARG A 5 -5.71 13.19 -17.62
CA ARG A 5 -4.71 12.66 -16.68
C ARG A 5 -4.13 11.37 -17.24
N GLU A 6 -2.83 11.27 -17.28
CA GLU A 6 -2.16 10.00 -17.55
C GLU A 6 -2.41 9.03 -16.39
N ALA A 7 -2.36 7.73 -16.68
CA ALA A 7 -2.55 6.75 -15.63
C ALA A 7 -1.34 6.75 -14.69
N GLU A 8 -1.59 6.71 -13.39
CA GLU A 8 -0.58 6.72 -12.33
C GLU A 8 -0.95 5.81 -11.18
N SER A 9 0.02 5.49 -10.37
CA SER A 9 -0.19 4.64 -9.19
C SER A 9 0.61 5.14 -7.98
N VAL A 10 0.06 4.88 -6.79
CA VAL A 10 0.74 5.07 -5.51
C VAL A 10 0.77 3.77 -4.73
N LEU A 11 1.93 3.44 -4.20
CA LEU A 11 2.12 2.37 -3.23
C LEU A 11 2.25 2.97 -1.83
N LEU A 12 1.26 2.72 -0.99
CA LEU A 12 1.35 2.96 0.44
C LEU A 12 2.09 1.78 1.07
N THR A 13 3.29 2.01 1.56
CA THR A 13 4.11 0.99 2.21
C THR A 13 4.39 1.32 3.67
N GLY A 14 4.86 0.37 4.43
CA GLY A 14 5.14 0.48 5.86
C GLY A 14 4.78 -0.82 6.56
N VAL A 15 5.25 -0.98 7.79
CA VAL A 15 5.05 -2.20 8.58
C VAL A 15 3.56 -2.46 8.88
N TYR A 16 3.22 -3.65 9.34
CA TYR A 16 1.88 -3.92 9.86
C TYR A 16 1.55 -2.98 11.02
N GLY A 17 0.30 -2.53 11.09
CA GLY A 17 -0.13 -1.49 12.04
C GLY A 17 0.22 -0.05 11.65
N SER A 18 0.96 0.19 10.56
CA SER A 18 1.24 1.57 10.09
C SER A 18 0.03 2.27 9.46
N GLY A 19 -1.06 1.54 9.15
CA GLY A 19 -2.32 2.10 8.67
C GLY A 19 -2.43 2.27 7.16
N LYS A 20 -1.69 1.49 6.37
CA LYS A 20 -1.73 1.52 4.90
C LYS A 20 -3.14 1.39 4.33
N SER A 21 -3.85 0.34 4.69
CA SER A 21 -5.21 0.06 4.20
C SER A 21 -6.17 1.17 4.61
N SER A 22 -6.13 1.62 5.88
CA SER A 22 -7.01 2.69 6.37
C SER A 22 -6.75 4.04 5.68
N VAL A 23 -5.46 4.39 5.43
CA VAL A 23 -5.13 5.61 4.66
C VAL A 23 -5.58 5.45 3.20
N GLY A 24 -5.43 4.26 2.62
CA GLY A 24 -5.94 3.95 1.28
C GLY A 24 -7.45 4.12 1.17
N GLU A 25 -8.20 3.61 2.15
CA GLU A 25 -9.66 3.75 2.25
C GLU A 25 -10.10 5.22 2.38
N GLU A 26 -9.39 6.01 3.18
CA GLU A 26 -9.66 7.44 3.31
C GLU A 26 -9.37 8.20 2.01
N ILE A 27 -8.29 7.88 1.30
CA ILE A 27 -8.01 8.43 -0.03
C ILE A 27 -9.14 8.05 -0.99
N ALA A 28 -9.57 6.79 -1.00
CA ALA A 28 -10.66 6.30 -1.82
C ALA A 28 -11.95 7.10 -1.56
N TYR A 29 -12.32 7.29 -0.30
CA TYR A 29 -13.46 8.09 0.11
C TYR A 29 -13.36 9.54 -0.42
N LEU A 30 -12.20 10.19 -0.28
CA LEU A 30 -11.99 11.55 -0.77
C LEU A 30 -12.08 11.65 -2.30
N LEU A 31 -11.64 10.63 -3.03
CA LEU A 31 -11.77 10.56 -4.49
C LEU A 31 -13.22 10.34 -4.91
N GLU A 32 -13.97 9.49 -4.20
CA GLU A 32 -15.41 9.29 -4.43
C GLU A 32 -16.20 10.60 -4.28
N GLN A 33 -15.91 11.38 -3.22
CA GLN A 33 -16.57 12.68 -3.01
C GLN A 33 -16.31 13.68 -4.16
N ARG A 34 -15.25 13.45 -4.95
CA ARG A 34 -14.88 14.28 -6.10
C ARG A 34 -15.32 13.67 -7.43
N GLY A 35 -15.91 12.48 -7.40
CA GLY A 35 -16.31 11.74 -8.62
C GLY A 35 -15.09 11.30 -9.45
N GLU A 36 -13.92 11.15 -8.83
CA GLU A 36 -12.69 10.72 -9.53
C GLU A 36 -12.58 9.19 -9.54
N PRO A 37 -12.48 8.55 -10.74
CA PRO A 37 -12.34 7.10 -10.84
C PRO A 37 -11.00 6.62 -10.29
N TYR A 38 -11.02 5.59 -9.44
CA TYR A 38 -9.84 4.98 -8.82
C TYR A 38 -10.00 3.47 -8.66
N ALA A 39 -8.89 2.78 -8.41
CA ALA A 39 -8.87 1.43 -7.88
C ALA A 39 -8.07 1.40 -6.57
N LEU A 40 -8.64 0.87 -5.51
CA LEU A 40 -7.95 0.59 -4.24
C LEU A 40 -7.68 -0.91 -4.15
N LEU A 41 -6.42 -1.29 -3.96
CA LEU A 41 -5.99 -2.68 -3.87
C LEU A 41 -5.09 -2.89 -2.66
N ASP A 42 -5.51 -3.73 -1.74
CA ASP A 42 -4.61 -4.28 -0.73
C ASP A 42 -3.97 -5.54 -1.31
N LEU A 43 -2.65 -5.47 -1.57
CA LEU A 43 -1.94 -6.53 -2.30
C LEU A 43 -1.76 -7.80 -1.48
N ASP A 44 -1.86 -7.73 -0.15
CA ASP A 44 -1.82 -8.91 0.70
C ASP A 44 -2.98 -9.87 0.35
N TYR A 45 -4.16 -9.36 -0.04
CA TYR A 45 -5.28 -10.19 -0.49
C TYR A 45 -5.05 -10.87 -1.83
N LEU A 46 -4.18 -10.33 -2.69
CA LEU A 46 -3.89 -10.95 -3.98
C LEU A 46 -2.98 -12.19 -3.88
N SER A 47 -2.30 -12.36 -2.76
CA SER A 47 -1.50 -13.55 -2.45
C SER A 47 -2.12 -14.44 -1.36
N TRP A 48 -3.27 -14.05 -0.82
CA TRP A 48 -3.88 -14.79 0.29
C TRP A 48 -4.49 -16.11 -0.20
N ALA A 49 -3.62 -17.05 -0.51
CA ALA A 49 -3.96 -18.41 -0.91
C ALA A 49 -3.13 -19.38 -0.08
N GLY A 50 -3.77 -20.40 0.47
CA GLY A 50 -3.07 -21.46 1.21
C GLY A 50 -2.38 -22.42 0.25
N THR A 51 -1.28 -22.02 -0.36
CA THR A 51 -0.52 -22.85 -1.32
C THR A 51 0.17 -24.04 -0.66
N GLY A 52 0.35 -24.00 0.68
CA GLY A 52 1.05 -25.01 1.44
C GLY A 52 2.57 -25.02 1.22
N SER A 53 3.09 -24.14 0.37
CA SER A 53 4.53 -24.13 0.03
C SER A 53 5.39 -23.47 1.09
N GLY A 54 4.86 -22.46 1.81
CA GLY A 54 5.64 -21.59 2.69
C GLY A 54 6.75 -20.81 1.97
N ASP A 55 6.73 -20.83 0.63
CA ASP A 55 7.70 -20.13 -0.22
C ASP A 55 7.21 -18.71 -0.50
N ARG A 56 7.80 -17.78 0.23
CA ARG A 56 7.48 -16.36 0.08
C ARG A 56 7.76 -15.81 -1.32
N ALA A 57 8.78 -16.30 -2.02
CA ALA A 57 9.08 -15.82 -3.38
C ALA A 57 7.99 -16.28 -4.35
N ALA A 58 7.49 -17.50 -4.21
CA ALA A 58 6.37 -18.01 -4.99
C ALA A 58 5.07 -17.24 -4.67
N GLU A 59 4.79 -16.95 -3.40
CA GLU A 59 3.62 -16.15 -2.99
C GLU A 59 3.69 -14.73 -3.56
N PHE A 60 4.86 -14.09 -3.51
CA PHE A 60 5.07 -12.78 -4.11
C PHE A 60 4.89 -12.83 -5.64
N GLY A 61 5.41 -13.86 -6.30
CA GLY A 61 5.19 -14.09 -7.74
C GLY A 61 3.72 -14.22 -8.10
N LEU A 62 2.94 -14.97 -7.31
CA LEU A 62 1.48 -15.11 -7.50
C LEU A 62 0.77 -13.76 -7.31
N MET A 63 1.15 -12.99 -6.28
CA MET A 63 0.61 -11.65 -6.06
C MET A 63 0.82 -10.76 -7.28
N LEU A 64 2.02 -10.77 -7.87
CA LEU A 64 2.33 -9.95 -9.05
C LEU A 64 1.52 -10.38 -10.28
N GLN A 65 1.33 -11.68 -10.51
CA GLN A 65 0.48 -12.19 -11.59
C GLN A 65 -0.97 -11.74 -11.43
N ASN A 66 -1.51 -11.86 -10.22
CA ASN A 66 -2.86 -11.40 -9.90
C ASN A 66 -2.99 -9.88 -10.06
N LEU A 67 -2.00 -9.12 -9.59
CA LEU A 67 -1.97 -7.66 -9.75
C LEU A 67 -2.00 -7.26 -11.23
N THR A 68 -1.20 -7.90 -12.08
CA THR A 68 -1.18 -7.65 -13.53
C THR A 68 -2.56 -7.86 -14.14
N ALA A 69 -3.23 -8.97 -13.82
CA ALA A 69 -4.55 -9.29 -14.36
C ALA A 69 -5.63 -8.30 -13.87
N VAL A 70 -5.63 -7.99 -12.57
CA VAL A 70 -6.60 -7.06 -11.96
C VAL A 70 -6.38 -5.64 -12.49
N ALA A 71 -5.13 -5.18 -12.58
CA ALA A 71 -4.82 -3.85 -13.11
C ALA A 71 -5.23 -3.70 -14.58
N ALA A 72 -5.02 -4.73 -15.40
CA ALA A 72 -5.47 -4.74 -16.78
C ALA A 72 -7.00 -4.59 -16.88
N ASN A 73 -7.77 -5.32 -16.07
CA ASN A 73 -9.23 -5.22 -16.03
C ASN A 73 -9.71 -3.82 -15.64
N TYR A 74 -9.10 -3.20 -14.62
CA TYR A 74 -9.45 -1.85 -14.20
C TYR A 74 -9.09 -0.80 -15.26
N ARG A 75 -7.95 -0.95 -15.94
CA ARG A 75 -7.58 -0.05 -17.07
C ARG A 75 -8.59 -0.15 -18.21
N LEU A 76 -9.07 -1.34 -18.55
CA LEU A 76 -10.12 -1.53 -19.54
C LEU A 76 -11.45 -0.85 -19.12
N ALA A 77 -11.74 -0.81 -17.83
CA ALA A 77 -12.88 -0.07 -17.26
C ALA A 77 -12.65 1.46 -17.19
N GLY A 78 -11.49 1.95 -17.64
CA GLY A 78 -11.18 3.38 -17.68
C GLY A 78 -10.55 3.94 -16.40
N ILE A 79 -10.19 3.09 -15.42
CA ILE A 79 -9.49 3.52 -14.19
C ILE A 79 -8.07 3.98 -14.54
N LYS A 80 -7.67 5.12 -14.00
CA LYS A 80 -6.36 5.73 -14.22
C LYS A 80 -5.56 5.99 -12.95
N LEU A 81 -6.18 5.93 -11.79
CA LEU A 81 -5.52 6.10 -10.50
C LEU A 81 -5.61 4.81 -9.71
N PHE A 82 -4.44 4.26 -9.36
CA PHE A 82 -4.32 3.05 -8.54
C PHE A 82 -3.72 3.41 -7.19
N VAL A 83 -4.45 3.10 -6.13
CA VAL A 83 -4.01 3.22 -4.74
C VAL A 83 -3.73 1.81 -4.23
N LEU A 84 -2.48 1.52 -3.88
CA LEU A 84 -2.04 0.20 -3.47
C LEU A 84 -1.58 0.22 -2.03
N ALA A 85 -1.90 -0.80 -1.27
CA ALA A 85 -1.38 -1.03 0.08
C ALA A 85 -0.56 -2.32 0.09
N TYR A 86 0.71 -2.25 0.52
CA TYR A 86 1.59 -3.43 0.65
C TYR A 86 2.81 -3.11 1.51
N PHE A 87 3.27 -4.07 2.29
CA PHE A 87 4.54 -3.95 3.01
C PHE A 87 5.70 -4.41 2.11
N ALA A 88 6.23 -3.51 1.28
CA ALA A 88 7.42 -3.77 0.48
C ALA A 88 8.67 -3.75 1.36
N ARG A 89 9.39 -4.87 1.42
CA ARG A 89 10.56 -5.09 2.29
C ARG A 89 11.88 -4.83 1.58
N SER A 90 11.86 -4.64 0.26
CA SER A 90 13.06 -4.41 -0.54
C SER A 90 12.78 -3.56 -1.78
N PRO A 91 13.81 -2.91 -2.36
CA PRO A 91 13.68 -2.25 -3.65
C PRO A 91 13.23 -3.20 -4.77
N GLY A 92 13.62 -4.47 -4.70
CA GLY A 92 13.22 -5.50 -5.67
C GLY A 92 11.70 -5.77 -5.63
N GLU A 93 11.08 -5.78 -4.44
CA GLU A 93 9.63 -5.92 -4.33
C GLU A 93 8.90 -4.69 -4.92
N VAL A 94 9.38 -3.47 -4.67
CA VAL A 94 8.83 -2.26 -5.29
C VAL A 94 8.94 -2.32 -6.81
N GLN A 95 10.10 -2.76 -7.32
CA GLN A 95 10.29 -2.90 -8.76
C GLN A 95 9.38 -3.97 -9.37
N GLY A 96 9.14 -5.07 -8.65
CA GLY A 96 8.18 -6.10 -9.05
C GLY A 96 6.76 -5.53 -9.21
N VAL A 97 6.30 -4.76 -8.22
CA VAL A 97 4.99 -4.08 -8.27
C VAL A 97 4.93 -3.09 -9.45
N ARG A 98 5.99 -2.29 -9.65
CA ARG A 98 6.07 -1.35 -10.79
C ARG A 98 5.96 -2.07 -12.13
N ASN A 99 6.66 -3.17 -12.30
CA ASN A 99 6.64 -3.97 -13.53
C ASN A 99 5.25 -4.60 -13.76
N ALA A 100 4.61 -5.11 -12.70
CA ALA A 100 3.29 -5.73 -12.79
C ALA A 100 2.18 -4.73 -13.19
N LEU A 101 2.30 -3.47 -12.78
CA LEU A 101 1.33 -2.42 -13.11
C LEU A 101 1.56 -1.82 -14.50
N GLU A 102 2.81 -1.77 -14.97
CA GLU A 102 3.21 -1.03 -16.18
C GLU A 102 2.78 0.44 -16.17
N LEU A 103 2.79 1.05 -14.98
CA LEU A 103 2.41 2.44 -14.73
C LEU A 103 3.48 3.15 -13.91
N PRO A 104 3.57 4.50 -14.00
CA PRO A 104 4.35 5.27 -13.05
C PRO A 104 3.90 4.96 -11.63
N LEU A 105 4.84 4.58 -10.77
CA LEU A 105 4.58 4.22 -9.38
C LEU A 105 5.32 5.18 -8.45
N ARG A 106 4.57 5.92 -7.64
CA ARG A 106 5.10 6.68 -6.50
C ARG A 106 4.97 5.87 -5.23
N VAL A 107 5.97 5.91 -4.37
CA VAL A 107 6.02 5.11 -3.15
C VAL A 107 5.98 6.02 -1.95
N VAL A 108 4.94 5.90 -1.16
CA VAL A 108 4.73 6.63 0.10
C VAL A 108 4.90 5.68 1.27
N ARG A 109 5.89 5.92 2.10
CA ARG A 109 6.07 5.15 3.33
C ARG A 109 5.33 5.81 4.48
N LEU A 110 4.44 5.03 5.12
CA LEU A 110 3.76 5.42 6.34
C LEU A 110 4.56 4.95 7.56
N THR A 111 4.87 5.87 8.47
CA THR A 111 5.56 5.57 9.71
C THR A 111 4.70 5.92 10.91
N VAL A 112 4.83 5.11 11.97
CA VAL A 112 4.14 5.28 13.25
C VAL A 112 5.12 4.92 14.35
N PRO A 113 5.14 5.62 15.49
CA PRO A 113 5.95 5.24 16.64
C PRO A 113 5.65 3.82 17.11
N LEU A 114 6.68 3.06 17.51
CA LEU A 114 6.51 1.66 17.95
C LEU A 114 5.40 1.47 19.00
N PRO A 115 5.27 2.30 20.05
CA PRO A 115 4.19 2.13 21.03
C PRO A 115 2.78 2.24 20.42
N ASP A 116 2.61 3.05 19.36
CA ASP A 116 1.33 3.17 18.68
C ASP A 116 1.04 1.96 17.80
N ILE A 117 2.07 1.38 17.17
CA ILE A 117 1.95 0.13 16.42
C ILE A 117 1.56 -0.99 17.37
N GLU A 118 2.25 -1.13 18.50
CA GLU A 118 1.96 -2.14 19.52
C GLU A 118 0.52 -2.02 20.01
N ARG A 119 0.05 -0.80 20.30
CA ARG A 119 -1.33 -0.56 20.72
C ARG A 119 -2.35 -0.94 19.63
N ARG A 120 -2.06 -0.62 18.36
CA ARG A 120 -2.95 -0.96 17.23
C ARG A 120 -3.04 -2.46 17.01
N LEU A 121 -1.90 -3.15 17.02
CA LEU A 121 -1.84 -4.61 16.82
C LEU A 121 -2.38 -5.39 18.02
N ALA A 122 -2.20 -4.89 19.25
CA ALA A 122 -2.73 -5.54 20.45
C ALA A 122 -4.27 -5.58 20.51
N ASN A 123 -4.95 -4.70 19.78
CA ASN A 123 -6.41 -4.69 19.65
C ASN A 123 -6.94 -5.61 18.54
N ASP A 124 -6.05 -6.20 17.74
CA ASP A 124 -6.42 -7.16 16.71
C ASP A 124 -6.49 -8.57 17.32
N VAL A 125 -7.58 -9.28 17.04
CA VAL A 125 -7.87 -10.58 17.68
C VAL A 125 -7.33 -11.76 16.88
N THR A 126 -6.67 -11.54 15.73
CA THR A 126 -6.17 -12.62 14.88
C THR A 126 -4.81 -13.12 15.32
N SER A 127 -4.58 -14.44 15.25
CA SER A 127 -3.29 -15.04 15.63
C SER A 127 -2.11 -14.50 14.80
N GLY A 128 -2.32 -14.21 13.52
CA GLY A 128 -1.30 -13.62 12.65
C GLY A 128 -0.83 -12.24 13.12
N ARG A 129 -1.72 -11.43 13.70
CA ARG A 129 -1.37 -10.12 14.27
C ARG A 129 -0.53 -10.20 15.53
N VAL A 130 -0.66 -11.29 16.29
CA VAL A 130 0.22 -11.55 17.45
C VAL A 130 1.66 -11.74 17.00
N ASP A 131 1.88 -12.42 15.87
CA ASP A 131 3.21 -12.60 15.30
C ASP A 131 3.76 -11.30 14.71
N ASP A 132 2.92 -10.49 14.05
CA ASP A 132 3.27 -9.15 13.59
C ASP A 132 3.70 -8.25 14.76
N LEU A 133 2.99 -8.31 15.90
CA LEU A 133 3.33 -7.57 17.10
C LEU A 133 4.70 -7.97 17.65
N ARG A 134 4.99 -9.27 17.73
CA ARG A 134 6.30 -9.76 18.19
C ARG A 134 7.45 -9.30 17.29
N GLY A 135 7.20 -9.18 15.98
CA GLY A 135 8.18 -8.76 14.98
C GLY A 135 8.23 -7.25 14.73
N ALA A 136 7.38 -6.43 15.37
CA ALA A 136 7.18 -5.02 15.01
C ALA A 136 8.47 -4.20 15.03
N ALA A 137 9.28 -4.29 16.10
CA ALA A 137 10.52 -3.53 16.21
C ALA A 137 11.54 -3.89 15.11
N ALA A 138 11.71 -5.19 14.82
CA ALA A 138 12.60 -5.66 13.76
C ALA A 138 12.10 -5.23 12.37
N SER A 139 10.80 -5.26 12.17
CA SER A 139 10.16 -4.83 10.91
C SER A 139 10.36 -3.33 10.66
N ILE A 140 10.27 -2.49 11.69
CA ILE A 140 10.54 -1.05 11.60
C ILE A 140 11.99 -0.81 11.20
N ALA A 141 12.95 -1.43 11.91
CA ALA A 141 14.37 -1.28 11.62
C ALA A 141 14.73 -1.71 10.20
N SER A 142 14.14 -2.82 9.72
CA SER A 142 14.30 -3.29 8.34
C SER A 142 13.71 -2.31 7.32
N ALA A 143 12.51 -1.80 7.58
CA ALA A 143 11.85 -0.83 6.69
C ALA A 143 12.63 0.49 6.62
N ASP A 144 13.23 0.94 7.72
CA ASP A 144 14.04 2.16 7.76
C ASP A 144 15.29 2.06 6.90
N SER A 145 15.89 0.88 6.81
CA SER A 145 17.10 0.64 6.02
C SER A 145 16.82 0.35 4.53
N ALA A 146 15.59 0.04 4.16
CA ALA A 146 15.28 -0.44 2.80
C ALA A 146 15.35 0.64 1.70
N GLY A 147 15.25 1.93 2.04
CA GLY A 147 15.38 3.04 1.07
C GLY A 147 14.37 2.97 -0.10
N THR A 148 13.18 2.45 0.13
CA THR A 148 12.22 2.10 -0.92
C THR A 148 11.23 3.20 -1.28
N ALA A 149 11.15 4.29 -0.51
CA ALA A 149 10.10 5.29 -0.61
C ALA A 149 10.57 6.61 -1.23
N ASP A 150 9.72 7.23 -2.05
CA ASP A 150 9.93 8.58 -2.57
C ASP A 150 9.66 9.65 -1.49
N VAL A 151 8.73 9.36 -0.56
CA VAL A 151 8.42 10.21 0.59
C VAL A 151 8.03 9.36 1.79
N THR A 152 8.34 9.87 2.99
CA THR A 152 7.91 9.29 4.27
C THR A 152 6.93 10.23 4.96
N ILE A 153 5.76 9.72 5.33
CA ILE A 153 4.69 10.47 6.01
C ILE A 153 4.37 9.80 7.35
N ARG A 154 4.33 10.58 8.42
CA ARG A 154 3.93 10.08 9.74
C ARG A 154 2.41 9.93 9.83
N ASN A 155 1.96 8.76 10.26
CA ASN A 155 0.56 8.42 10.46
C ASN A 155 0.20 8.32 11.96
N ASP A 156 0.53 9.37 12.69
CA ASP A 156 0.19 9.59 14.11
C ASP A 156 -0.76 10.79 14.30
N ARG A 157 -1.41 11.21 13.23
CA ARG A 157 -2.36 12.34 13.14
C ARG A 157 -3.73 11.82 12.67
N PRO A 158 -4.79 12.64 12.70
CA PRO A 158 -6.08 12.26 12.13
C PRO A 158 -5.94 11.75 10.69
N ILE A 159 -6.58 10.62 10.37
CA ILE A 159 -6.38 9.91 9.11
C ILE A 159 -6.66 10.77 7.86
N GLY A 160 -7.69 11.61 7.93
CA GLY A 160 -8.01 12.53 6.83
C GLY A 160 -6.94 13.58 6.56
N VAL A 161 -6.09 13.92 7.56
CA VAL A 161 -4.92 14.80 7.36
C VAL A 161 -3.84 14.03 6.62
N VAL A 162 -3.54 12.81 7.05
CA VAL A 162 -2.52 11.95 6.43
C VAL A 162 -2.89 11.63 4.98
N ALA A 163 -4.15 11.28 4.72
CA ALA A 163 -4.66 11.03 3.37
C ALA A 163 -4.49 12.25 2.46
N ARG A 164 -4.80 13.46 2.95
CA ARG A 164 -4.59 14.70 2.18
C ARG A 164 -3.11 14.99 1.93
N ASP A 165 -2.22 14.70 2.86
CA ASP A 165 -0.77 14.86 2.63
C ASP A 165 -0.29 13.94 1.50
N VAL A 166 -0.78 12.68 1.46
CA VAL A 166 -0.50 11.76 0.35
C VAL A 166 -1.05 12.32 -0.95
N MET A 167 -2.32 12.77 -0.96
CA MET A 167 -2.94 13.33 -2.16
C MET A 167 -2.23 14.59 -2.66
N THR A 168 -1.75 15.46 -1.75
CA THR A 168 -0.95 16.64 -2.09
C THR A 168 0.38 16.23 -2.73
N PHE A 169 1.08 15.23 -2.16
CA PHE A 169 2.31 14.69 -2.76
C PHE A 169 2.07 14.14 -4.18
N LEU A 170 0.90 13.58 -4.43
CA LEU A 170 0.50 13.07 -5.75
C LEU A 170 0.04 14.19 -6.72
N GLY A 171 -0.12 15.43 -6.24
CA GLY A 171 -0.68 16.53 -7.05
C GLY A 171 -2.18 16.36 -7.33
N LEU A 172 -2.89 15.72 -6.40
CA LEU A 172 -4.33 15.48 -6.47
C LEU A 172 -5.15 16.56 -5.77
N LEU A 173 -4.51 17.38 -4.95
CA LEU A 173 -5.10 18.50 -4.22
C LEU A 173 -4.40 19.79 -4.61
#